data_1d9501a6e5332bbc4b04700a5a6b87ed
#
_entry.id   1d9501a6e5332bbc4b04700a5a6b87ed
#
_cell.length_a   1.000
_cell.length_b   1.000
_cell.length_c   1.000
_cell.angle_alpha   90.00
_cell.angle_beta   90.00
_cell.angle_gamma   90.00
#
_symmetry.space_group_name_H-M   'P 1'
#
loop_
_entity.id
_entity.type
_entity.pdbx_description
1 polymer ?
#
loop_
_entity_poly.entity_id
_entity_poly.type
_entity_poly.pdbx_seq_one_letter_code
_entity_poly.pdbx_strand_id
1 'polypeptide(L)'
;MAIEEKRLILKYTDQPGYTNDIDCYIKHGGYEDLKKAFKMKPEDICEEVLQSGVRGRGGAGFPAGMKWKFLDRKSGKPIYLICNADESEPGTFKDRQIIHKDPHQ
;
A
#
# COMPACT_ATOMS: atom_id res chain seq x y z
N MET A 1 7.91 -14.07 27.41
CA MET A 1 6.77 -14.13 26.47
C MET A 1 7.32 -13.80 25.08
N ALA A 2 7.24 -14.72 24.13
CA ALA A 2 7.66 -14.44 22.76
C ALA A 2 6.60 -13.53 22.11
N ILE A 3 7.04 -12.43 21.51
CA ILE A 3 6.15 -11.57 20.74
C ILE A 3 5.91 -12.25 19.40
N GLU A 4 4.65 -12.58 19.10
CA GLU A 4 4.29 -13.13 17.80
C GLU A 4 4.32 -12.02 16.73
N GLU A 5 5.15 -12.19 15.72
CA GLU A 5 5.25 -11.26 14.61
C GLU A 5 4.05 -11.45 13.66
N LYS A 6 3.23 -10.41 13.49
CA LYS A 6 2.16 -10.39 12.48
C LYS A 6 2.67 -9.74 11.19
N ARG A 7 2.88 -10.55 10.16
CA ARG A 7 3.29 -10.07 8.84
C ARG A 7 2.07 -9.92 7.95
N LEU A 8 1.79 -8.71 7.50
CA LEU A 8 0.74 -8.42 6.53
C LEU A 8 1.34 -8.17 5.13
N ILE A 9 2.18 -7.17 5.01
CA ILE A 9 2.79 -6.76 3.73
C ILE A 9 3.79 -7.82 3.26
N LEU A 10 4.70 -8.26 4.12
CA LEU A 10 5.76 -9.21 3.77
C LEU A 10 5.45 -10.67 4.15
N LYS A 11 4.17 -11.04 4.18
CA LYS A 11 3.74 -12.37 4.67
C LYS A 11 4.27 -13.56 3.88
N TYR A 12 4.60 -13.36 2.61
CA TYR A 12 5.06 -14.44 1.71
C TYR A 12 6.57 -14.43 1.46
N THR A 13 7.25 -13.33 1.75
CA THR A 13 8.64 -13.09 1.34
C THR A 13 9.66 -14.09 1.90
N ASP A 14 9.35 -14.71 3.02
CA ASP A 14 10.23 -15.71 3.66
C ASP A 14 9.79 -17.17 3.36
N GLN A 15 8.78 -17.36 2.51
CA GLN A 15 8.35 -18.69 2.10
C GLN A 15 9.33 -19.28 1.07
N PRO A 16 9.67 -20.57 1.20
CA PRO A 16 10.51 -21.24 0.22
C PRO A 16 9.94 -21.11 -1.20
N GLY A 17 10.77 -20.65 -2.15
CA GLY A 17 10.37 -20.47 -3.54
C GLY A 17 9.62 -19.17 -3.85
N TYR A 18 9.39 -18.29 -2.87
CA TYR A 18 8.85 -16.96 -3.15
C TYR A 18 9.94 -16.11 -3.81
N THR A 19 9.57 -15.44 -4.91
CA THR A 19 10.42 -14.51 -5.65
C THR A 19 9.71 -13.17 -5.81
N ASN A 20 10.44 -12.14 -6.13
CA ASN A 20 9.88 -10.80 -6.37
C ASN A 20 9.35 -10.60 -7.81
N ASP A 21 9.11 -11.69 -8.52
CA ASP A 21 8.55 -11.66 -9.87
C ASP A 21 7.04 -11.41 -9.82
N ILE A 22 6.53 -10.75 -10.85
CA ILE A 22 5.10 -10.48 -11.00
C ILE A 22 4.26 -11.78 -11.04
N ASP A 23 4.77 -12.82 -11.68
CA ASP A 23 4.07 -14.11 -11.77
C ASP A 23 3.93 -14.78 -10.40
N CYS A 24 4.97 -14.68 -9.57
CA CYS A 24 4.95 -15.18 -8.21
C CYS A 24 3.94 -14.39 -7.36
N TYR A 25 3.93 -13.07 -7.47
CA TYR A 25 2.98 -12.21 -6.78
C TYR A 25 1.52 -12.53 -7.16
N ILE A 26 1.23 -12.70 -8.45
CA ILE A 26 -0.10 -13.06 -8.95
C ILE A 26 -0.54 -14.43 -8.41
N LYS A 27 0.35 -15.44 -8.39
CA LYS A 27 0.03 -16.77 -7.81
C LYS A 27 -0.37 -16.72 -6.35
N HIS A 28 0.11 -15.73 -5.61
CA HIS A 28 -0.22 -15.51 -4.19
C HIS A 28 -1.42 -14.55 -4.00
N GLY A 29 -2.21 -14.30 -5.04
CA GLY A 29 -3.41 -13.47 -5.01
C GLY A 29 -3.14 -11.99 -5.26
N GLY A 30 -1.96 -11.64 -5.73
CA GLY A 30 -1.59 -10.27 -6.08
C GLY A 30 -2.50 -9.66 -7.14
N TYR A 31 -2.74 -8.35 -7.03
CA TYR A 31 -3.60 -7.54 -7.92
C TYR A 31 -5.09 -7.90 -7.95
N GLU A 32 -5.57 -8.88 -7.17
CA GLU A 32 -7.00 -9.20 -7.14
C GLU A 32 -7.82 -8.03 -6.58
N ASP A 33 -7.34 -7.38 -5.52
CA ASP A 33 -8.00 -6.19 -4.97
C ASP A 33 -7.93 -5.00 -5.92
N LEU A 34 -6.85 -4.85 -6.70
CA LEU A 34 -6.76 -3.84 -7.74
C LEU A 34 -7.82 -4.06 -8.83
N LYS A 35 -8.00 -5.30 -9.30
CA LYS A 35 -9.05 -5.66 -10.27
C LYS A 35 -10.45 -5.37 -9.72
N LYS A 36 -10.66 -5.61 -8.44
CA LYS A 36 -11.89 -5.27 -7.73
C LYS A 36 -12.10 -3.75 -7.68
N ALA A 37 -11.06 -3.00 -7.29
CA ALA A 37 -11.11 -1.56 -7.20
C ALA A 37 -11.43 -0.88 -8.55
N PHE A 38 -10.95 -1.41 -9.68
CA PHE A 38 -11.31 -0.90 -11.00
C PHE A 38 -12.80 -1.01 -11.35
N LYS A 39 -13.55 -1.84 -10.64
CA LYS A 39 -15.01 -1.98 -10.81
C LYS A 39 -15.81 -1.08 -9.85
N MET A 40 -15.13 -0.44 -8.91
CA MET A 40 -15.74 0.43 -7.90
C MET A 40 -15.73 1.89 -8.35
N LYS A 41 -16.63 2.69 -7.80
CA LYS A 41 -16.55 4.15 -7.95
C LYS A 41 -15.43 4.70 -7.06
N PRO A 42 -14.73 5.76 -7.49
CA PRO A 42 -13.67 6.38 -6.68
C PRO A 42 -14.12 6.77 -5.26
N GLU A 43 -15.35 7.21 -5.12
CA GLU A 43 -15.93 7.60 -3.82
C GLU A 43 -16.07 6.40 -2.89
N ASP A 44 -16.48 5.25 -3.41
CA ASP A 44 -16.63 4.01 -2.64
C ASP A 44 -15.27 3.49 -2.16
N ILE A 45 -14.24 3.59 -3.02
CA ILE A 45 -12.85 3.25 -2.64
C ILE A 45 -12.37 4.15 -1.49
N CYS A 46 -12.61 5.47 -1.58
CA CYS A 46 -12.24 6.40 -0.52
C CYS A 46 -12.98 6.08 0.78
N GLU A 47 -14.23 5.69 0.71
CA GLU A 47 -15.01 5.29 1.89
C GLU A 47 -14.48 4.01 2.51
N GLU A 48 -14.17 2.98 1.72
CA GLU A 48 -13.59 1.74 2.23
C GLU A 48 -12.25 1.98 2.94
N VAL A 49 -11.38 2.82 2.36
CA VAL A 49 -10.13 3.23 3.02
C VAL A 49 -10.38 4.00 4.31
N LEU A 50 -11.41 4.85 4.36
CA LEU A 50 -11.79 5.57 5.57
C LEU A 50 -12.27 4.61 6.67
N GLN A 51 -13.13 3.66 6.32
CA GLN A 51 -13.66 2.65 7.24
C GLN A 51 -12.57 1.69 7.76
N SER A 52 -11.52 1.45 6.99
CA SER A 52 -10.38 0.63 7.43
C SER A 52 -9.62 1.23 8.61
N GLY A 53 -9.79 2.53 8.87
CA GLY A 53 -9.10 3.24 9.94
C GLY A 53 -7.62 3.51 9.68
N VAL A 54 -7.11 3.24 8.47
CA VAL A 54 -5.70 3.53 8.10
C VAL A 54 -5.41 5.02 8.21
N ARG A 55 -4.33 5.35 8.89
CA ARG A 55 -3.87 6.71 9.13
C ARG A 55 -2.50 6.96 8.54
N GLY A 56 -2.22 8.21 8.20
CA GLY A 56 -0.91 8.67 7.78
C GLY A 56 0.17 8.41 8.84
N ARG A 57 1.38 8.14 8.41
CA ARG A 57 2.55 7.88 9.26
C ARG A 57 3.61 8.99 9.21
N GLY A 58 3.27 10.13 8.64
CA GLY A 58 4.13 11.30 8.62
C GLY A 58 4.11 12.16 9.90
N GLY A 59 3.53 11.65 10.99
CA GLY A 59 3.49 12.31 12.31
C GLY A 59 2.08 12.71 12.76
N ALA A 60 1.25 13.30 11.90
CA ALA A 60 -0.08 13.83 12.28
C ALA A 60 -1.16 12.75 12.47
N GLY A 61 -0.96 11.54 11.98
CA GLY A 61 -1.96 10.47 12.09
C GLY A 61 -3.29 10.76 11.38
N PHE A 62 -3.28 11.59 10.35
CA PHE A 62 -4.50 11.98 9.63
C PHE A 62 -5.15 10.78 8.92
N PRO A 63 -6.49 10.62 8.94
CA PRO A 63 -7.16 9.51 8.27
C PRO A 63 -6.88 9.49 6.76
N ALA A 64 -6.32 8.40 6.24
CA ALA A 64 -5.91 8.30 4.84
C ALA A 64 -7.08 8.45 3.87
N GLY A 65 -8.21 7.79 4.14
CA GLY A 65 -9.40 7.88 3.29
C GLY A 65 -9.97 9.30 3.22
N MET A 66 -9.90 10.07 4.31
CA MET A 66 -10.31 11.47 4.32
C MET A 66 -9.39 12.32 3.43
N LYS A 67 -8.08 12.09 3.50
CA LYS A 67 -7.11 12.76 2.63
C LYS A 67 -7.34 12.47 1.15
N TRP A 68 -7.72 11.25 0.80
CA TRP A 68 -8.06 10.88 -0.57
C TRP A 68 -9.33 11.56 -1.08
N LYS A 69 -10.30 11.85 -0.20
CA LYS A 69 -11.52 12.60 -0.55
C LYS A 69 -11.24 14.06 -0.92
N PHE A 70 -10.13 14.64 -0.49
CA PHE A 70 -9.77 16.03 -0.83
C PHE A 70 -9.27 16.19 -2.27
N LEU A 71 -9.02 15.09 -2.98
CA LEU A 71 -8.59 15.16 -4.37
C LEU A 71 -9.71 15.70 -5.25
N ASP A 72 -9.49 16.88 -5.85
CA ASP A 72 -10.45 17.49 -6.77
C ASP A 72 -10.36 16.85 -8.16
N ARG A 73 -11.22 15.85 -8.38
CA ARG A 73 -11.32 15.14 -9.66
C ARG A 73 -12.07 15.92 -10.74
N LYS A 74 -12.74 17.04 -10.36
CA LYS A 74 -13.56 17.86 -11.26
C LYS A 74 -12.83 19.10 -11.78
N SER A 75 -11.62 19.35 -11.30
CA SER A 75 -10.82 20.53 -11.68
C SER A 75 -10.40 20.57 -13.14
N GLY A 76 -10.47 19.44 -13.85
CA GLY A 76 -9.94 19.33 -15.22
C GLY A 76 -8.41 19.32 -15.31
N LYS A 77 -7.71 19.42 -14.17
CA LYS A 77 -6.24 19.35 -14.11
C LYS A 77 -5.76 17.89 -14.10
N PRO A 78 -4.58 17.60 -14.66
CA PRO A 78 -4.00 16.27 -14.57
C PRO A 78 -3.75 15.87 -13.12
N ILE A 79 -4.00 14.60 -12.83
CA ILE A 79 -3.78 14.00 -11.51
C ILE A 79 -2.55 13.10 -11.60
N TYR A 80 -1.63 13.28 -10.68
CA TYR A 80 -0.38 12.52 -10.61
C TYR A 80 -0.34 11.69 -9.34
N LEU A 81 0.14 10.45 -9.46
CA LEU A 81 0.48 9.60 -8.32
C LEU A 81 1.98 9.69 -8.08
N ILE A 82 2.38 10.05 -6.88
CA ILE A 82 3.77 10.11 -6.47
C ILE A 82 4.01 9.06 -5.39
N CYS A 83 4.94 8.12 -5.65
CA CYS A 83 5.43 7.19 -4.66
C CYS A 83 6.59 7.84 -3.92
N ASN A 84 6.38 8.24 -2.67
CA ASN A 84 7.46 8.72 -1.82
C ASN A 84 8.08 7.51 -1.10
N ALA A 85 9.27 7.11 -1.54
CA ALA A 85 10.09 6.07 -0.94
C ALA A 85 11.44 6.62 -0.45
N ASP A 86 11.50 7.90 -0.11
CA ASP A 86 12.70 8.50 0.50
C ASP A 86 12.91 7.95 1.91
N GLU A 87 14.11 7.45 2.18
CA GLU A 87 14.55 6.94 3.48
C GLU A 87 15.90 7.56 3.86
N SER A 88 15.92 8.88 4.00
CA SER A 88 17.13 9.64 4.33
C SER A 88 17.52 9.57 5.80
N GLU A 89 16.60 9.18 6.69
CA GLU A 89 16.90 9.09 8.13
C GLU A 89 17.84 7.93 8.43
N PRO A 90 18.89 8.14 9.23
CA PRO A 90 19.82 7.08 9.63
C PRO A 90 19.09 5.89 10.30
N GLY A 91 19.41 4.66 9.86
CA GLY A 91 18.80 3.44 10.40
C GLY A 91 17.44 3.10 9.85
N THR A 92 16.86 3.90 8.95
CA THR A 92 15.58 3.61 8.30
C THR A 92 15.80 2.76 7.05
N PHE A 93 15.11 1.64 6.94
CA PHE A 93 15.26 0.69 5.81
C PHE A 93 13.95 -0.03 5.42
N LYS A 94 12.81 0.34 6.01
CA LYS A 94 11.51 -0.35 5.82
C LYS A 94 11.03 -0.33 4.37
N ASP A 95 11.10 0.81 3.69
CA ASP A 95 10.62 0.96 2.32
C ASP A 95 11.53 0.25 1.32
N ARG A 96 12.84 0.34 1.53
CA ARG A 96 13.82 -0.44 0.76
C ARG A 96 13.59 -1.94 0.90
N GLN A 97 13.28 -2.44 2.10
CA GLN A 97 12.95 -3.84 2.33
C GLN A 97 11.74 -4.28 1.51
N ILE A 98 10.66 -3.48 1.51
CA ILE A 98 9.44 -3.78 0.76
C ILE A 98 9.74 -3.79 -0.74
N ILE A 99 10.37 -2.73 -1.26
CA ILE A 99 10.67 -2.58 -2.70
C ILE A 99 11.57 -3.70 -3.21
N HIS A 100 12.55 -4.16 -2.43
CA HIS A 100 13.45 -5.23 -2.85
C HIS A 100 12.82 -6.62 -2.75
N LYS A 101 12.02 -6.87 -1.70
CA LYS A 101 11.46 -8.21 -1.43
C LYS A 101 10.15 -8.47 -2.16
N ASP A 102 9.33 -7.45 -2.30
CA ASP A 102 7.99 -7.55 -2.91
C ASP A 102 7.56 -6.23 -3.55
N PRO A 103 8.14 -5.85 -4.69
CA PRO A 103 7.86 -4.57 -5.33
C PRO A 103 6.44 -4.44 -5.87
N HIS A 104 5.71 -5.53 -5.97
CA HIS A 104 4.34 -5.56 -6.47
C HIS A 104 3.28 -5.37 -5.36
N GLN A 105 3.67 -5.51 -4.07
CA GLN A 105 2.80 -5.32 -2.93
C GLN A 105 2.40 -3.85 -2.77
#